data_ad993a69769c971f877567782e1e5379
#
_entry.id   ad993a69769c971f877567782e1e5379
#
_cell.length_a   1.000
_cell.length_b   1.000
_cell.length_c   1.000
_cell.angle_alpha   90.00
_cell.angle_beta   90.00
_cell.angle_gamma   90.00
#
_symmetry.space_group_name_H-M   'P 1'
#
loop_
_entity.id
_entity.type
_entity.pdbx_description
1 polymer ?
#
loop_
_entity_poly.entity_id
_entity_poly.type
_entity_poly.pdbx_seq_one_letter_code
_entity_poly.pdbx_strand_id
1 'polypeptide(L)'
;MSQIVFIIAGIALAFCLQFIPSSLIIKIVGYGGFVISVILLLLTFTSLGVEINGAKRWLTLFGITFQPSELVKLTLIIIASDLLSKIKTEQDQKKYFSIVIGITMAICLIIFMSNFSTAVLLGGIIILLAFLARVHIKYWGTLLVSIFAILISVYFIVNKCYIEKDRTINGPFERLITQVGRINDMLEENQTTDEEFRITDDNYQRSHAKIAIARGGASPLGVLPGNSEQRNILPQAFADYIFAIIVEEWGIIGAIALIFLYLAILFRACLTSSRYSDYAAMLMVMGLALMITCQALISMMVSVGIGPVTGQPLPMISRGGTSALITSLYFGIIMSVSREQTQRRAKQQAIIEESMEEVPDINFD
;
A
#
# COMPACT_ATOMS: atom_id res chain seq x y z
N MET A 1 -11.06 10.91 18.88
CA MET A 1 -12.10 9.95 18.47
C MET A 1 -11.58 8.54 18.73
N SER A 2 -12.43 7.62 19.16
CA SER A 2 -12.01 6.22 19.36
C SER A 2 -11.82 5.53 17.99
N GLN A 3 -10.88 4.60 17.88
CA GLN A 3 -10.64 3.83 16.65
C GLN A 3 -11.91 3.11 16.16
N ILE A 4 -12.76 2.70 17.08
CA ILE A 4 -14.04 2.04 16.79
C ILE A 4 -14.93 2.93 15.90
N VAL A 5 -14.99 4.24 16.16
CA VAL A 5 -15.78 5.18 15.34
C VAL A 5 -15.26 5.22 13.90
N PHE A 6 -13.95 5.24 13.71
CA PHE A 6 -13.34 5.21 12.37
C PHE A 6 -13.60 3.89 11.63
N ILE A 7 -13.58 2.76 12.34
CA ILE A 7 -13.89 1.44 11.74
C ILE A 7 -15.35 1.38 11.32
N ILE A 8 -16.30 1.78 12.21
CA ILE A 8 -17.73 1.79 11.88
C ILE A 8 -18.01 2.75 10.70
N ALA A 9 -17.46 3.95 10.75
CA ALA A 9 -17.59 4.92 9.64
C ALA A 9 -16.98 4.36 8.34
N GLY A 10 -15.84 3.68 8.41
CA GLY A 10 -15.20 3.03 7.27
C GLY A 10 -16.06 1.92 6.67
N ILE A 11 -16.64 1.05 7.50
CA ILE A 11 -17.54 -0.01 7.04
C ILE A 11 -18.79 0.58 6.37
N ALA A 12 -19.40 1.60 6.98
CA ALA A 12 -20.53 2.29 6.40
C ALA A 12 -20.19 2.93 5.06
N LEU A 13 -19.01 3.57 4.97
CA LEU A 13 -18.51 4.17 3.72
C LEU A 13 -18.27 3.13 2.63
N ALA A 14 -17.64 2.00 2.97
CA ALA A 14 -17.43 0.89 2.04
C ALA A 14 -18.76 0.32 1.54
N PHE A 15 -19.74 0.19 2.44
CA PHE A 15 -21.09 -0.26 2.08
C PHE A 15 -21.82 0.73 1.16
N CYS A 16 -21.69 2.03 1.38
CA CYS A 16 -22.26 3.04 0.48
C CYS A 16 -21.59 3.03 -0.90
N LEU A 17 -20.26 2.92 -0.95
CA LEU A 17 -19.49 2.92 -2.19
C LEU A 17 -19.80 1.75 -3.11
N GLN A 18 -20.20 0.59 -2.57
CA GLN A 18 -20.53 -0.58 -3.39
C GLN A 18 -21.69 -0.36 -4.38
N PHE A 19 -22.50 0.69 -4.19
CA PHE A 19 -23.62 1.02 -5.07
C PHE A 19 -23.24 1.96 -6.21
N ILE A 20 -22.04 2.55 -6.17
CA ILE A 20 -21.55 3.50 -7.17
C ILE A 20 -20.93 2.73 -8.34
N PRO A 21 -21.30 3.00 -9.61
CA PRO A 21 -20.73 2.31 -10.76
C PRO A 21 -19.24 2.62 -10.96
N SER A 22 -18.49 1.64 -11.48
CA SER A 22 -17.03 1.73 -11.67
C SER A 22 -16.61 2.93 -12.54
N SER A 23 -17.40 3.28 -13.55
CA SER A 23 -17.15 4.42 -14.43
C SER A 23 -17.19 5.76 -13.68
N LEU A 24 -18.07 5.89 -12.69
CA LEU A 24 -18.18 7.08 -11.87
C LEU A 24 -17.05 7.14 -10.84
N ILE A 25 -16.66 5.98 -10.28
CA ILE A 25 -15.49 5.85 -9.39
C ILE A 25 -14.23 6.31 -10.11
N ILE A 26 -13.99 5.87 -11.35
CA ILE A 26 -12.82 6.29 -12.14
C ILE A 26 -12.83 7.81 -12.35
N LYS A 27 -13.95 8.41 -12.69
CA LYS A 27 -14.03 9.85 -12.95
C LYS A 27 -13.87 10.68 -11.69
N ILE A 28 -14.65 10.39 -10.64
CA ILE A 28 -14.71 11.21 -9.41
C ILE A 28 -13.56 10.87 -8.49
N VAL A 29 -13.40 9.58 -8.10
CA VAL A 29 -12.37 9.18 -7.16
C VAL A 29 -11.01 9.08 -7.84
N GLY A 30 -10.94 8.53 -9.05
CA GLY A 30 -9.72 8.46 -9.83
C GLY A 30 -9.23 9.86 -10.20
N TYR A 31 -9.77 10.46 -11.23
CA TYR A 31 -9.25 11.73 -11.75
C TYR A 31 -9.51 12.92 -10.83
N GLY A 32 -10.73 13.10 -10.33
CA GLY A 32 -11.06 14.20 -9.42
C GLY A 32 -10.33 14.08 -8.08
N GLY A 33 -10.38 12.90 -7.48
CA GLY A 33 -9.68 12.60 -6.23
C GLY A 33 -8.17 12.72 -6.35
N PHE A 34 -7.58 12.40 -7.52
CA PHE A 34 -6.14 12.53 -7.76
C PHE A 34 -5.69 13.99 -7.68
N VAL A 35 -6.38 14.90 -8.37
CA VAL A 35 -6.05 16.33 -8.31
C VAL A 35 -6.09 16.83 -6.87
N ILE A 36 -7.15 16.49 -6.14
CA ILE A 36 -7.30 16.89 -4.73
C ILE A 36 -6.18 16.28 -3.87
N SER A 37 -5.90 14.99 -4.04
CA SER A 37 -4.89 14.30 -3.23
C SER A 37 -3.47 14.80 -3.50
N VAL A 38 -3.15 15.20 -4.73
CA VAL A 38 -1.86 15.83 -5.08
C VAL A 38 -1.75 17.23 -4.46
N ILE A 39 -2.82 18.03 -4.51
CA ILE A 39 -2.84 19.35 -3.84
C ILE A 39 -2.60 19.15 -2.34
N LEU A 40 -3.34 18.24 -1.70
CA LEU A 40 -3.16 17.94 -0.28
C LEU A 40 -1.74 17.42 0.03
N LEU A 41 -1.16 16.61 -0.85
CA LEU A 41 0.22 16.14 -0.69
C LEU A 41 1.21 17.32 -0.74
N LEU A 42 1.05 18.25 -1.66
CA LEU A 42 1.91 19.43 -1.74
C LEU A 42 1.74 20.34 -0.52
N LEU A 43 0.54 20.46 0.02
CA LEU A 43 0.28 21.23 1.24
C LEU A 43 1.03 20.69 2.48
N THR A 44 1.42 19.41 2.51
CA THR A 44 2.24 18.88 3.61
C THR A 44 3.62 19.54 3.72
N PHE A 45 4.13 20.12 2.63
CA PHE A 45 5.44 20.80 2.62
C PHE A 45 5.34 22.27 3.03
N THR A 46 4.12 22.79 3.25
CA THR A 46 3.88 24.15 3.73
C THR A 46 3.81 24.20 5.27
N SER A 47 3.48 25.36 5.82
CA SER A 47 3.23 25.56 7.25
C SER A 47 2.02 24.76 7.79
N LEU A 48 1.13 24.28 6.91
CA LEU A 48 -0.02 23.43 7.29
C LEU A 48 0.38 21.98 7.57
N GLY A 49 1.58 21.57 7.16
CA GLY A 49 2.09 20.23 7.43
C GLY A 49 2.43 20.03 8.90
N VAL A 50 1.86 18.97 9.48
CA VAL A 50 2.12 18.57 10.87
C VAL A 50 3.28 17.59 10.88
N GLU A 51 4.27 17.90 11.72
CA GLU A 51 5.42 17.03 11.93
C GLU A 51 5.12 16.01 13.02
N ILE A 52 5.19 14.73 12.67
CA ILE A 52 5.06 13.61 13.59
C ILE A 52 6.24 12.67 13.36
N ASN A 53 6.98 12.34 14.42
CA ASN A 53 8.20 11.52 14.36
C ASN A 53 9.24 12.07 13.39
N GLY A 54 9.50 13.37 13.45
CA GLY A 54 10.49 14.06 12.61
C GLY A 54 10.08 14.18 11.14
N ALA A 55 8.82 13.87 10.76
CA ALA A 55 8.36 13.89 9.38
C ALA A 55 7.11 14.73 9.16
N LYS A 56 7.18 15.75 8.28
CA LYS A 56 6.03 16.54 7.81
C LYS A 56 5.29 15.77 6.70
N ARG A 57 4.44 14.83 7.08
CA ARG A 57 3.68 13.98 6.15
C ARG A 57 2.19 13.90 6.47
N TRP A 58 1.77 14.65 7.48
CA TRP A 58 0.41 14.68 7.97
C TRP A 58 -0.20 16.06 7.76
N LEU A 59 -1.50 16.10 7.53
CA LEU A 59 -2.32 17.32 7.56
C LEU A 59 -3.41 17.17 8.61
N THR A 60 -3.72 18.25 9.31
CA THR A 60 -4.87 18.30 10.21
C THR A 60 -5.94 19.21 9.58
N LEU A 61 -7.06 18.59 9.21
CA LEU A 61 -8.24 19.30 8.72
C LEU A 61 -9.42 18.99 9.64
N PHE A 62 -10.10 20.01 10.09
CA PHE A 62 -11.27 19.90 11.01
C PHE A 62 -10.99 19.05 12.26
N GLY A 63 -9.78 19.11 12.81
CA GLY A 63 -9.37 18.34 13.99
C GLY A 63 -9.07 16.85 13.73
N ILE A 64 -9.08 16.43 12.46
CA ILE A 64 -8.72 15.06 12.06
C ILE A 64 -7.36 15.12 11.34
N THR A 65 -6.40 14.36 11.87
CA THR A 65 -5.06 14.24 11.25
C THR A 65 -5.06 13.06 10.29
N PHE A 66 -4.67 13.29 9.03
CA PHE A 66 -4.60 12.27 8.01
C PHE A 66 -3.34 12.41 7.15
N GLN A 67 -2.97 11.34 6.47
CA GLN A 67 -1.80 11.30 5.61
C GLN A 67 -2.22 11.36 4.14
N PRO A 68 -1.98 12.47 3.41
CA PRO A 68 -2.41 12.63 2.02
C PRO A 68 -1.86 11.58 1.05
N SER A 69 -0.66 11.04 1.29
CA SER A 69 -0.08 10.00 0.44
C SER A 69 -0.93 8.71 0.41
N GLU A 70 -1.75 8.44 1.43
CA GLU A 70 -2.69 7.30 1.41
C GLU A 70 -3.77 7.48 0.34
N LEU A 71 -4.29 8.72 0.20
CA LEU A 71 -5.25 9.05 -0.86
C LEU A 71 -4.61 9.01 -2.24
N VAL A 72 -3.37 9.51 -2.36
CA VAL A 72 -2.63 9.47 -3.63
C VAL A 72 -2.42 8.04 -4.10
N LYS A 73 -2.08 7.10 -3.21
CA LYS A 73 -1.95 5.68 -3.54
C LYS A 73 -3.23 5.13 -4.16
N LEU A 74 -4.37 5.38 -3.52
CA LEU A 74 -5.69 4.95 -4.00
C LEU A 74 -5.98 5.50 -5.40
N THR A 75 -5.89 6.81 -5.55
CA THR A 75 -6.28 7.51 -6.79
C THR A 75 -5.35 7.19 -7.96
N LEU A 76 -4.05 7.07 -7.70
CA LEU A 76 -3.07 6.71 -8.73
C LEU A 76 -3.27 5.27 -9.25
N ILE A 77 -3.59 4.31 -8.38
CA ILE A 77 -3.91 2.94 -8.80
C ILE A 77 -5.13 2.94 -9.73
N ILE A 78 -6.18 3.72 -9.41
CA ILE A 78 -7.38 3.80 -10.24
C ILE A 78 -7.06 4.40 -11.62
N ILE A 79 -6.31 5.51 -11.67
CA ILE A 79 -5.90 6.14 -12.93
C ILE A 79 -4.99 5.22 -13.75
N ALA A 80 -4.00 4.59 -13.11
CA ALA A 80 -3.10 3.67 -13.79
C ALA A 80 -3.88 2.50 -14.40
N SER A 81 -4.87 1.95 -13.68
CA SER A 81 -5.73 0.88 -14.18
C SER A 81 -6.55 1.31 -15.40
N ASP A 82 -7.13 2.52 -15.36
CA ASP A 82 -7.89 3.08 -16.49
C ASP A 82 -6.99 3.35 -17.72
N LEU A 83 -5.81 3.95 -17.50
CA LEU A 83 -4.88 4.26 -18.60
C LEU A 83 -4.28 2.98 -19.22
N LEU A 84 -3.87 2.03 -18.40
CA LEU A 84 -3.31 0.75 -18.88
C LEU A 84 -4.36 -0.10 -19.61
N SER A 85 -5.63 0.01 -19.26
CA SER A 85 -6.71 -0.70 -19.95
C SER A 85 -6.95 -0.20 -21.38
N LYS A 86 -6.53 1.02 -21.71
CA LYS A 86 -6.65 1.63 -23.04
C LYS A 86 -5.60 1.14 -24.04
N ILE A 87 -4.68 0.31 -23.60
CA ILE A 87 -3.64 -0.27 -24.45
C ILE A 87 -4.27 -1.34 -25.35
N LYS A 88 -4.38 -1.03 -26.66
CA LYS A 88 -4.85 -1.95 -27.69
C LYS A 88 -3.82 -2.20 -28.79
N THR A 89 -2.98 -1.21 -29.06
CA THR A 89 -1.95 -1.24 -30.11
C THR A 89 -0.56 -0.98 -29.55
N GLU A 90 0.50 -1.22 -30.34
CA GLU A 90 1.86 -0.88 -29.93
C GLU A 90 2.07 0.63 -29.69
N GLN A 91 1.41 1.48 -30.48
CA GLN A 91 1.46 2.92 -30.28
C GLN A 91 0.78 3.34 -28.99
N ASP A 92 -0.37 2.71 -28.67
CA ASP A 92 -1.04 2.93 -27.40
C ASP A 92 -0.18 2.49 -26.22
N GLN A 93 0.55 1.38 -26.34
CA GLN A 93 1.47 0.94 -25.30
C GLN A 93 2.51 2.00 -24.98
N LYS A 94 3.21 2.52 -25.98
CA LYS A 94 4.21 3.57 -25.77
C LYS A 94 3.60 4.79 -25.11
N LYS A 95 2.43 5.23 -25.59
CA LYS A 95 1.74 6.42 -25.09
C LYS A 95 1.28 6.25 -23.63
N TYR A 96 0.41 5.27 -23.37
CA TYR A 96 -0.24 5.14 -22.06
C TYR A 96 0.73 4.65 -20.99
N PHE A 97 1.64 3.74 -21.32
CA PHE A 97 2.69 3.30 -20.40
C PHE A 97 3.61 4.47 -19.99
N SER A 98 4.08 5.28 -20.97
CA SER A 98 4.91 6.45 -20.65
C SER A 98 4.18 7.47 -19.77
N ILE A 99 2.86 7.69 -20.00
CA ILE A 99 2.07 8.58 -19.16
C ILE A 99 1.96 8.03 -17.72
N VAL A 100 1.62 6.74 -17.57
CA VAL A 100 1.50 6.10 -16.25
C VAL A 100 2.82 6.16 -15.50
N ILE A 101 3.93 5.79 -16.16
CA ILE A 101 5.26 5.84 -15.52
C ILE A 101 5.65 7.28 -15.18
N GLY A 102 5.43 8.24 -16.08
CA GLY A 102 5.75 9.65 -15.85
C GLY A 102 5.00 10.22 -14.64
N ILE A 103 3.70 9.98 -14.55
CA ILE A 103 2.90 10.41 -13.39
C ILE A 103 3.38 9.70 -12.12
N THR A 104 3.60 8.37 -12.19
CA THR A 104 4.08 7.58 -11.04
C THR A 104 5.41 8.10 -10.53
N MET A 105 6.37 8.35 -11.43
CA MET A 105 7.69 8.86 -11.06
C MET A 105 7.61 10.24 -10.40
N ALA A 106 6.82 11.15 -10.97
CA ALA A 106 6.61 12.48 -10.38
C ALA A 106 6.03 12.39 -8.96
N ILE A 107 5.01 11.56 -8.76
CA ILE A 107 4.38 11.36 -7.46
C ILE A 107 5.33 10.65 -6.48
N CYS A 108 6.01 9.60 -6.94
CA CYS A 108 6.97 8.89 -6.11
C CYS A 108 8.13 9.80 -5.66
N LEU A 109 8.61 10.71 -6.50
CA LEU A 109 9.63 11.70 -6.12
C LEU A 109 9.12 12.64 -5.01
N ILE A 110 7.89 13.12 -5.09
CA ILE A 110 7.29 13.97 -4.07
C ILE A 110 7.14 13.19 -2.75
N ILE A 111 6.59 11.96 -2.81
CA ILE A 111 6.40 11.12 -1.62
C ILE A 111 7.76 10.70 -1.04
N PHE A 112 8.76 10.42 -1.87
CA PHE A 112 10.11 10.03 -1.46
C PHE A 112 10.73 11.01 -0.46
N MET A 113 10.54 12.30 -0.67
CA MET A 113 11.02 13.34 0.23
C MET A 113 10.41 13.25 1.64
N SER A 114 9.25 12.63 1.79
CA SER A 114 8.53 12.49 3.07
C SER A 114 8.48 11.05 3.60
N ASN A 115 8.40 10.06 2.71
CA ASN A 115 8.29 8.64 3.06
C ASN A 115 8.80 7.74 1.93
N PHE A 116 10.07 7.36 2.02
CA PHE A 116 10.76 6.47 1.06
C PHE A 116 10.00 5.16 0.83
N SER A 117 9.59 4.50 1.91
CA SER A 117 8.94 3.18 1.83
C SER A 117 7.60 3.23 1.11
N THR A 118 6.81 4.31 1.31
CA THR A 118 5.55 4.51 0.58
C THR A 118 5.80 4.72 -0.91
N ALA A 119 6.84 5.46 -1.27
CA ALA A 119 7.19 5.69 -2.68
C ALA A 119 7.60 4.40 -3.37
N VAL A 120 8.45 3.58 -2.73
CA VAL A 120 8.89 2.28 -3.26
C VAL A 120 7.71 1.31 -3.39
N LEU A 121 6.86 1.21 -2.37
CA LEU A 121 5.68 0.36 -2.39
C LEU A 121 4.75 0.76 -3.55
N LEU A 122 4.41 2.04 -3.67
CA LEU A 122 3.53 2.56 -4.72
C LEU A 122 4.11 2.31 -6.12
N GLY A 123 5.38 2.63 -6.33
CA GLY A 123 6.09 2.37 -7.58
C GLY A 123 6.08 0.89 -7.94
N GLY A 124 6.37 0.01 -6.97
CA GLY A 124 6.32 -1.44 -7.13
C GLY A 124 4.94 -1.96 -7.54
N ILE A 125 3.86 -1.46 -6.93
CA ILE A 125 2.49 -1.83 -7.29
C ILE A 125 2.14 -1.39 -8.71
N ILE A 126 2.52 -0.18 -9.13
CA ILE A 126 2.27 0.28 -10.51
C ILE A 126 3.08 -0.55 -11.53
N ILE A 127 4.30 -0.95 -11.19
CA ILE A 127 5.10 -1.86 -12.01
C ILE A 127 4.39 -3.22 -12.14
N LEU A 128 3.90 -3.78 -11.03
CA LEU A 128 3.13 -5.03 -11.05
C LEU A 128 1.85 -4.91 -11.89
N LEU A 129 1.13 -3.77 -11.80
CA LEU A 129 -0.03 -3.50 -12.64
C LEU A 129 0.33 -3.43 -14.12
N ALA A 130 1.43 -2.79 -14.48
CA ALA A 130 1.89 -2.73 -15.86
C ALA A 130 2.28 -4.12 -16.39
N PHE A 131 2.83 -4.98 -15.53
CA PHE A 131 3.10 -6.38 -15.85
C PHE A 131 1.80 -7.16 -16.09
N LEU A 132 0.80 -7.01 -15.22
CA LEU A 132 -0.53 -7.60 -15.40
C LEU A 132 -1.24 -7.06 -16.64
N ALA A 133 -1.01 -5.81 -17.01
CA ALA A 133 -1.49 -5.20 -18.25
C ALA A 133 -0.77 -5.69 -19.51
N ARG A 134 0.13 -6.67 -19.38
CA ARG A 134 0.91 -7.28 -20.49
C ARG A 134 1.67 -6.28 -21.34
N VAL A 135 2.23 -5.26 -20.70
CA VAL A 135 3.11 -4.30 -21.40
C VAL A 135 4.35 -5.01 -21.90
N HIS A 136 4.72 -4.76 -23.15
CA HIS A 136 5.81 -5.43 -23.86
C HIS A 136 7.15 -5.20 -23.17
N ILE A 137 7.98 -6.24 -23.04
CA ILE A 137 9.24 -6.22 -22.28
C ILE A 137 10.24 -5.17 -22.79
N LYS A 138 10.16 -4.77 -24.07
CA LYS A 138 11.01 -3.73 -24.65
C LYS A 138 10.90 -2.38 -23.93
N TYR A 139 9.75 -2.07 -23.33
CA TYR A 139 9.54 -0.82 -22.59
C TYR A 139 10.07 -0.87 -21.15
N TRP A 140 10.32 -2.08 -20.61
CA TRP A 140 10.86 -2.26 -19.27
C TRP A 140 12.32 -1.83 -19.17
N GLY A 141 13.09 -1.92 -20.29
CA GLY A 141 14.48 -1.46 -20.33
C GLY A 141 14.61 0.02 -20.01
N THR A 142 13.74 0.88 -20.57
CA THR A 142 13.72 2.32 -20.26
C THR A 142 13.36 2.60 -18.82
N LEU A 143 12.41 1.85 -18.24
CA LEU A 143 12.03 1.96 -16.85
C LEU A 143 13.20 1.58 -15.92
N LEU A 144 13.84 0.43 -16.17
CA LEU A 144 14.98 -0.01 -15.38
C LEU A 144 16.15 0.98 -15.42
N VAL A 145 16.47 1.50 -16.63
CA VAL A 145 17.50 2.54 -16.78
C VAL A 145 17.12 3.80 -15.99
N SER A 146 15.86 4.23 -16.04
CA SER A 146 15.40 5.40 -15.27
C SER A 146 15.47 5.20 -13.76
N ILE A 147 15.06 4.04 -13.26
CA ILE A 147 15.16 3.70 -11.84
C ILE A 147 16.63 3.65 -11.42
N PHE A 148 17.49 3.01 -12.21
CA PHE A 148 18.91 2.89 -11.92
C PHE A 148 19.61 4.25 -11.93
N ALA A 149 19.29 5.13 -12.89
CA ALA A 149 19.80 6.50 -12.94
C ALA A 149 19.39 7.32 -11.69
N ILE A 150 18.14 7.16 -11.21
CA ILE A 150 17.67 7.81 -9.99
C ILE A 150 18.42 7.26 -8.76
N LEU A 151 18.56 5.94 -8.64
CA LEU A 151 19.27 5.33 -7.51
C LEU A 151 20.74 5.78 -7.46
N ILE A 152 21.41 5.83 -8.62
CA ILE A 152 22.79 6.35 -8.73
C ILE A 152 22.83 7.82 -8.32
N SER A 153 21.91 8.65 -8.83
CA SER A 153 21.86 10.08 -8.47
C SER A 153 21.67 10.29 -6.98
N VAL A 154 20.74 9.53 -6.38
CA VAL A 154 20.52 9.54 -4.92
C VAL A 154 21.76 9.11 -4.16
N TYR A 155 22.41 8.02 -4.59
CA TYR A 155 23.64 7.53 -3.98
C TYR A 155 24.77 8.61 -4.00
N PHE A 156 24.99 9.26 -5.16
CA PHE A 156 26.00 10.33 -5.26
C PHE A 156 25.65 11.53 -4.39
N ILE A 157 24.39 11.95 -4.33
CA ILE A 157 23.92 13.06 -3.49
C ILE A 157 24.16 12.72 -2.01
N VAL A 158 23.73 11.53 -1.58
CA VAL A 158 23.89 11.09 -0.17
C VAL A 158 25.37 10.96 0.18
N ASN A 159 26.17 10.34 -0.68
CA ASN A 159 27.61 10.18 -0.43
C ASN A 159 28.35 11.53 -0.32
N LYS A 160 28.02 12.47 -1.20
CA LYS A 160 28.56 13.83 -1.12
C LYS A 160 28.16 14.54 0.19
N CYS A 161 26.89 14.41 0.59
CA CYS A 161 26.39 14.98 1.83
C CYS A 161 26.98 14.30 3.09
N TYR A 162 27.27 13.00 3.01
CA TYR A 162 27.87 12.23 4.10
C TYR A 162 29.35 12.57 4.32
N ILE A 163 30.08 12.87 3.25
CA ILE A 163 31.51 13.27 3.32
C ILE A 163 31.66 14.69 3.86
N GLU A 164 30.72 15.60 3.61
CA GLU A 164 30.69 16.97 4.16
C GLU A 164 30.10 17.05 5.58
N LYS A 165 30.38 16.10 6.44
CA LYS A 165 29.84 15.88 7.80
C LYS A 165 29.92 17.08 8.80
N ASP A 166 30.49 18.21 8.42
CA ASP A 166 30.68 19.41 9.27
C ASP A 166 29.61 20.51 9.07
N ARG A 167 28.62 20.29 8.24
CA ARG A 167 27.49 21.23 8.05
C ARG A 167 26.19 20.60 8.48
N THR A 168 25.55 21.19 9.47
CA THR A 168 24.13 20.95 9.81
C THR A 168 23.27 21.15 8.56
N ILE A 169 23.00 20.04 7.84
CA ILE A 169 22.18 20.05 6.65
C ILE A 169 20.71 20.10 7.09
N ASN A 170 20.21 21.32 7.33
CA ASN A 170 18.80 21.57 7.49
C ASN A 170 18.16 21.54 6.10
N GLY A 171 17.38 20.51 5.77
CA GLY A 171 16.68 20.48 4.49
C GLY A 171 16.11 19.12 4.09
N PRO A 172 15.54 19.02 2.89
CA PRO A 172 14.89 17.79 2.41
C PRO A 172 15.85 16.58 2.32
N PHE A 173 17.17 16.80 2.30
CA PHE A 173 18.20 15.76 2.24
C PHE A 173 18.54 15.14 3.61
N GLU A 174 18.23 15.80 4.73
CA GLU A 174 18.40 15.25 6.08
C GLU A 174 17.72 13.90 6.25
N ARG A 175 16.58 13.71 5.58
CA ARG A 175 15.82 12.47 5.63
C ARG A 175 16.43 11.33 4.83
N LEU A 176 17.11 11.62 3.73
CA LEU A 176 17.86 10.61 2.99
C LEU A 176 18.98 10.05 3.87
N ILE A 177 19.67 10.93 4.60
CA ILE A 177 20.71 10.53 5.56
C ILE A 177 20.11 9.65 6.66
N THR A 178 18.95 10.03 7.21
CA THR A 178 18.24 9.23 8.22
C THR A 178 17.81 7.85 7.67
N GLN A 179 17.36 7.77 6.40
CA GLN A 179 16.98 6.49 5.78
C GLN A 179 18.21 5.60 5.52
N VAL A 180 19.30 6.19 5.06
CA VAL A 180 20.58 5.45 4.89
C VAL A 180 21.11 5.00 6.25
N GLY A 181 21.02 5.85 7.29
CA GLY A 181 21.33 5.48 8.65
C GLY A 181 20.56 4.24 9.09
N ARG A 182 19.25 4.21 8.94
CA ARG A 182 18.41 3.04 9.30
C ARG A 182 18.79 1.75 8.55
N ILE A 183 19.27 1.87 7.33
CA ILE A 183 19.75 0.70 6.56
C ILE A 183 21.10 0.25 7.12
N ASN A 184 22.01 1.18 7.42
CA ASN A 184 23.31 0.87 8.01
C ASN A 184 23.16 0.27 9.41
N ASP A 185 22.32 0.84 10.27
CA ASP A 185 22.00 0.31 11.60
C ASP A 185 21.47 -1.13 11.52
N MET A 186 20.62 -1.42 10.54
CA MET A 186 20.13 -2.77 10.30
C MET A 186 21.24 -3.73 9.84
N LEU A 187 22.17 -3.27 9.00
CA LEU A 187 23.28 -4.08 8.50
C LEU A 187 24.29 -4.35 9.61
N GLU A 188 24.59 -3.34 10.44
CA GLU A 188 25.47 -3.46 11.60
C GLU A 188 24.87 -4.38 12.67
N GLU A 189 23.57 -4.26 12.97
CA GLU A 189 22.88 -5.12 13.91
C GLU A 189 22.93 -6.62 13.48
N ASN A 190 22.86 -6.89 12.18
CA ASN A 190 22.97 -8.24 11.65
C ASN A 190 24.41 -8.80 11.67
N GLN A 191 25.42 -7.98 11.92
CA GLN A 191 26.84 -8.36 12.00
C GLN A 191 27.36 -8.44 13.44
N THR A 192 26.64 -7.83 14.41
CA THR A 192 27.02 -7.93 15.84
C THR A 192 26.77 -9.34 16.37
N THR A 193 27.76 -9.86 17.09
CA THR A 193 27.62 -11.15 17.80
C THR A 193 26.69 -10.98 19.01
N ASP A 194 25.99 -12.03 19.39
CA ASP A 194 25.03 -12.02 20.52
C ASP A 194 25.63 -11.52 21.83
N GLU A 195 26.94 -11.68 22.02
CA GLU A 195 27.68 -11.22 23.22
C GLU A 195 27.87 -9.70 23.28
N GLU A 196 27.86 -9.00 22.13
CA GLU A 196 28.03 -7.55 22.02
C GLU A 196 26.73 -6.79 21.85
N PHE A 197 25.60 -7.49 21.67
CA PHE A 197 24.30 -6.85 21.41
C PHE A 197 23.79 -6.11 22.66
N ARG A 198 23.57 -4.80 22.50
CA ARG A 198 22.97 -3.95 23.54
C ARG A 198 21.75 -3.23 22.99
N ILE A 199 20.70 -3.14 23.80
CA ILE A 199 19.53 -2.35 23.48
C ILE A 199 19.91 -0.86 23.66
N THR A 200 19.84 -0.10 22.58
CA THR A 200 20.08 1.34 22.51
C THR A 200 18.79 2.06 22.12
N ASP A 201 18.73 3.38 22.25
CA ASP A 201 17.56 4.16 21.86
C ASP A 201 17.21 3.98 20.38
N ASP A 202 18.21 3.78 19.51
CA ASP A 202 18.02 3.61 18.06
C ASP A 202 17.42 2.24 17.70
N ASN A 203 17.79 1.18 18.42
CA ASN A 203 17.30 -0.18 18.15
C ASN A 203 16.17 -0.63 19.11
N TYR A 204 15.79 0.22 20.07
CA TYR A 204 14.84 -0.10 21.15
C TYR A 204 13.54 -0.72 20.63
N GLN A 205 12.89 -0.06 19.68
CA GLN A 205 11.61 -0.52 19.15
C GLN A 205 11.72 -1.88 18.45
N ARG A 206 12.78 -2.06 17.66
CA ARG A 206 13.03 -3.30 16.94
C ARG A 206 13.37 -4.45 17.88
N SER A 207 14.21 -4.20 18.88
CA SER A 207 14.60 -5.20 19.87
C SER A 207 13.41 -5.70 20.69
N HIS A 208 12.57 -4.79 21.17
CA HIS A 208 11.35 -5.16 21.90
C HIS A 208 10.31 -5.87 21.02
N ALA A 209 10.22 -5.54 19.73
CA ALA A 209 9.39 -6.29 18.78
C ALA A 209 9.91 -7.72 18.57
N LYS A 210 11.23 -7.91 18.44
CA LYS A 210 11.85 -9.25 18.38
C LYS A 210 11.61 -10.06 19.66
N ILE A 211 11.70 -9.42 20.84
CA ILE A 211 11.39 -10.06 22.15
C ILE A 211 9.92 -10.50 22.20
N ALA A 212 8.98 -9.65 21.75
CA ALA A 212 7.57 -10.00 21.68
C ALA A 212 7.34 -11.25 20.82
N ILE A 213 7.95 -11.28 19.63
CA ILE A 213 7.84 -12.40 18.68
C ILE A 213 8.49 -13.67 19.24
N ALA A 214 9.67 -13.58 19.85
CA ALA A 214 10.34 -14.72 20.45
C ALA A 214 9.51 -15.30 21.58
N ARG A 215 8.92 -14.47 22.44
CA ARG A 215 8.08 -14.89 23.56
C ARG A 215 6.78 -15.54 23.06
N GLY A 216 6.11 -14.96 22.08
CA GLY A 216 4.90 -15.53 21.49
C GLY A 216 5.17 -16.79 20.68
N GLY A 217 6.32 -16.84 19.99
CA GLY A 217 6.73 -18.01 19.20
C GLY A 217 7.12 -19.25 20.02
N ALA A 218 7.37 -19.07 21.32
CA ALA A 218 7.66 -20.19 22.23
C ALA A 218 6.45 -21.12 22.44
N SER A 219 5.25 -20.64 22.18
CA SER A 219 4.00 -21.41 22.27
C SER A 219 3.15 -21.21 21.01
N PRO A 220 2.48 -22.27 20.51
CA PRO A 220 1.55 -22.12 19.38
C PRO A 220 0.45 -21.09 19.60
N LEU A 221 0.00 -20.91 20.84
CA LEU A 221 -1.08 -19.99 21.25
C LEU A 221 -0.55 -18.69 21.87
N GLY A 222 0.77 -18.50 21.92
CA GLY A 222 1.40 -17.34 22.54
C GLY A 222 1.18 -17.28 24.06
N VAL A 223 1.21 -16.06 24.60
CA VAL A 223 0.98 -15.81 26.06
C VAL A 223 -0.50 -15.61 26.39
N LEU A 224 -1.40 -15.76 25.44
CA LEU A 224 -2.83 -15.50 25.45
C LEU A 224 -3.19 -13.98 25.41
N PRO A 225 -4.36 -13.65 24.85
CA PRO A 225 -4.80 -12.26 24.70
C PRO A 225 -4.87 -11.52 26.04
N GLY A 226 -4.33 -10.30 26.06
CA GLY A 226 -4.29 -9.43 27.22
C GLY A 226 -3.05 -9.60 28.11
N ASN A 227 -2.23 -10.64 27.90
CA ASN A 227 -1.05 -10.92 28.72
C ASN A 227 0.28 -10.45 28.07
N SER A 228 0.21 -9.67 27.01
CA SER A 228 1.40 -9.07 26.41
C SER A 228 2.08 -8.09 27.37
N GLU A 229 3.33 -8.32 27.69
CA GLU A 229 4.17 -7.37 28.43
C GLU A 229 4.70 -6.28 27.50
N GLN A 230 5.07 -6.67 26.28
CA GLN A 230 5.67 -5.75 25.32
C GLN A 230 4.70 -4.67 24.84
N ARG A 231 3.40 -4.90 24.92
CA ARG A 231 2.37 -3.91 24.61
C ARG A 231 2.51 -2.60 25.37
N ASN A 232 2.96 -2.65 26.62
CA ASN A 232 3.11 -1.48 27.49
C ASN A 232 4.51 -0.86 27.41
N ILE A 233 5.49 -1.61 26.93
CA ILE A 233 6.89 -1.22 26.84
C ILE A 233 7.20 -0.60 25.47
N LEU A 234 6.61 -1.16 24.41
CA LEU A 234 6.91 -0.79 23.03
C LEU A 234 6.25 0.54 22.64
N PRO A 235 7.00 1.59 22.36
CA PRO A 235 6.45 2.81 21.81
C PRO A 235 5.72 2.53 20.50
N GLN A 236 4.52 3.06 20.33
CA GLN A 236 3.69 2.83 19.12
C GLN A 236 3.40 1.35 18.80
N ALA A 237 3.34 0.47 19.81
CA ALA A 237 3.01 -0.95 19.67
C ALA A 237 1.78 -1.17 18.77
N PHE A 238 0.74 -0.34 18.94
CA PHE A 238 -0.52 -0.45 18.21
C PHE A 238 -0.50 0.16 16.79
N ALA A 239 0.56 0.87 16.40
CA ALA A 239 0.70 1.45 15.07
C ALA A 239 1.59 0.56 14.18
N ASP A 240 2.90 0.65 14.35
CA ASP A 240 3.87 0.07 13.42
C ASP A 240 4.25 -1.37 13.76
N TYR A 241 4.12 -1.77 15.05
CA TYR A 241 4.55 -3.07 15.57
C TYR A 241 3.40 -3.96 16.07
N ILE A 242 2.17 -3.65 15.66
CA ILE A 242 0.99 -4.41 16.10
C ILE A 242 1.09 -5.91 15.78
N PHE A 243 1.76 -6.27 14.67
CA PHE A 243 1.99 -7.66 14.32
C PHE A 243 2.82 -8.40 15.37
N ALA A 244 3.86 -7.78 15.92
CA ALA A 244 4.67 -8.37 16.99
C ALA A 244 3.83 -8.65 18.24
N ILE A 245 2.91 -7.74 18.60
CA ILE A 245 1.97 -7.93 19.73
C ILE A 245 0.97 -9.05 19.43
N ILE A 246 0.47 -9.15 18.19
CA ILE A 246 -0.41 -10.25 17.79
C ILE A 246 0.31 -11.60 17.92
N VAL A 247 1.57 -11.66 17.49
CA VAL A 247 2.38 -12.87 17.64
C VAL A 247 2.64 -13.17 19.12
N GLU A 248 2.93 -12.18 19.96
CA GLU A 248 3.10 -12.39 21.40
C GLU A 248 1.84 -12.97 22.03
N GLU A 249 0.67 -12.39 21.76
CA GLU A 249 -0.60 -12.77 22.40
C GLU A 249 -1.22 -14.06 21.81
N TRP A 250 -1.18 -14.23 20.48
CA TRP A 250 -1.86 -15.31 19.77
C TRP A 250 -0.92 -16.36 19.18
N GLY A 251 0.39 -16.21 19.40
CA GLY A 251 1.42 -17.14 18.95
C GLY A 251 1.55 -17.25 17.43
N ILE A 252 2.14 -18.35 17.00
CA ILE A 252 2.35 -18.66 15.57
C ILE A 252 1.00 -18.83 14.86
N ILE A 253 -0.01 -19.37 15.53
CA ILE A 253 -1.35 -19.56 14.95
C ILE A 253 -1.96 -18.22 14.57
N GLY A 254 -1.87 -17.20 15.44
CA GLY A 254 -2.32 -15.83 15.13
C GLY A 254 -1.57 -15.21 13.96
N ALA A 255 -0.25 -15.40 13.89
CA ALA A 255 0.56 -14.93 12.79
C ALA A 255 0.14 -15.55 11.44
N ILE A 256 0.02 -16.89 11.38
CA ILE A 256 -0.39 -17.60 10.17
C ILE A 256 -1.81 -17.22 9.76
N ALA A 257 -2.75 -17.16 10.69
CA ALA A 257 -4.13 -16.75 10.41
C ALA A 257 -4.20 -15.36 9.79
N LEU A 258 -3.40 -14.42 10.29
CA LEU A 258 -3.37 -13.06 9.76
C LEU A 258 -2.76 -12.98 8.36
N ILE A 259 -1.63 -13.66 8.12
CA ILE A 259 -1.02 -13.76 6.79
C ILE A 259 -2.03 -14.39 5.81
N PHE A 260 -2.68 -15.49 6.23
CA PHE A 260 -3.69 -16.15 5.40
C PHE A 260 -4.85 -15.24 5.03
N LEU A 261 -5.34 -14.40 5.95
CA LEU A 261 -6.42 -13.43 5.65
C LEU A 261 -6.03 -12.45 4.53
N TYR A 262 -4.82 -11.87 4.57
CA TYR A 262 -4.38 -10.96 3.51
C TYR A 262 -4.16 -11.68 2.17
N LEU A 263 -3.58 -12.88 2.20
CA LEU A 263 -3.41 -13.69 0.99
C LEU A 263 -4.77 -14.15 0.43
N ALA A 264 -5.75 -14.44 1.29
CA ALA A 264 -7.11 -14.79 0.86
C ALA A 264 -7.81 -13.62 0.15
N ILE A 265 -7.59 -12.37 0.61
CA ILE A 265 -8.09 -11.17 -0.07
C ILE A 265 -7.51 -11.08 -1.48
N LEU A 266 -6.19 -11.23 -1.62
CA LEU A 266 -5.52 -11.18 -2.92
C LEU A 266 -5.97 -12.33 -3.83
N PHE A 267 -6.02 -13.55 -3.31
CA PHE A 267 -6.45 -14.73 -4.05
C PHE A 267 -7.90 -14.60 -4.55
N ARG A 268 -8.79 -14.11 -3.68
CA ARG A 268 -10.17 -13.86 -4.05
C ARG A 268 -10.29 -12.75 -5.09
N ALA A 269 -9.52 -11.67 -4.97
CA ALA A 269 -9.45 -10.61 -5.97
C ALA A 269 -8.98 -11.17 -7.32
N CYS A 270 -7.95 -12.02 -7.33
CA CYS A 270 -7.45 -12.68 -8.53
C CYS A 270 -8.51 -13.57 -9.20
N LEU A 271 -9.16 -14.45 -8.45
CA LEU A 271 -10.22 -15.33 -8.97
C LEU A 271 -11.41 -14.55 -9.50
N THR A 272 -11.80 -13.48 -8.83
CA THR A 272 -12.98 -12.70 -9.23
C THR A 272 -12.66 -11.83 -10.43
N SER A 273 -11.53 -11.16 -10.44
CA SER A 273 -11.12 -10.24 -11.52
C SER A 273 -10.82 -10.96 -12.83
N SER A 274 -10.32 -12.22 -12.79
CA SER A 274 -10.09 -13.02 -14.00
C SER A 274 -11.37 -13.29 -14.80
N ARG A 275 -12.52 -13.09 -14.18
CA ARG A 275 -13.82 -13.27 -14.78
C ARG A 275 -14.42 -11.97 -15.33
N TYR A 276 -13.80 -10.82 -15.19
CA TYR A 276 -14.34 -9.54 -15.65
C TYR A 276 -14.18 -9.37 -17.16
N SER A 277 -15.22 -8.83 -17.80
CA SER A 277 -15.19 -8.44 -19.21
C SER A 277 -14.50 -7.08 -19.41
N ASP A 278 -14.52 -6.24 -18.38
CA ASP A 278 -13.91 -4.90 -18.38
C ASP A 278 -12.49 -4.98 -17.83
N TYR A 279 -11.52 -4.67 -18.69
CA TYR A 279 -10.10 -4.76 -18.37
C TYR A 279 -9.65 -3.70 -17.35
N ALA A 280 -10.26 -2.50 -17.38
CA ALA A 280 -10.00 -1.47 -16.38
C ALA A 280 -10.46 -1.92 -14.98
N ALA A 281 -11.65 -2.54 -14.93
CA ALA A 281 -12.18 -3.10 -13.70
C ALA A 281 -11.30 -4.21 -13.13
N MET A 282 -10.77 -5.09 -14.00
CA MET A 282 -9.84 -6.15 -13.62
C MET A 282 -8.56 -5.57 -12.99
N LEU A 283 -7.90 -4.64 -13.69
CA LEU A 283 -6.67 -4.02 -13.21
C LEU A 283 -6.88 -3.23 -11.92
N MET A 284 -8.02 -2.53 -11.79
CA MET A 284 -8.34 -1.76 -10.59
C MET A 284 -8.49 -2.65 -9.36
N VAL A 285 -9.25 -3.73 -9.45
CA VAL A 285 -9.43 -4.69 -8.33
C VAL A 285 -8.10 -5.34 -7.96
N MET A 286 -7.32 -5.76 -8.95
CA MET A 286 -6.01 -6.35 -8.71
C MET A 286 -5.04 -5.37 -8.07
N GLY A 287 -4.97 -4.13 -8.55
CA GLY A 287 -4.09 -3.10 -8.01
C GLY A 287 -4.42 -2.74 -6.56
N LEU A 288 -5.71 -2.60 -6.25
CA LEU A 288 -6.15 -2.29 -4.88
C LEU A 288 -5.88 -3.46 -3.92
N ALA A 289 -6.14 -4.70 -4.36
CA ALA A 289 -5.87 -5.90 -3.54
C ALA A 289 -4.36 -6.11 -3.33
N LEU A 290 -3.54 -5.93 -4.38
CA LEU A 290 -2.08 -5.96 -4.28
C LEU A 290 -1.57 -4.90 -3.30
N MET A 291 -2.11 -3.68 -3.34
CA MET A 291 -1.71 -2.62 -2.44
C MET A 291 -1.95 -2.98 -0.98
N ILE A 292 -3.15 -3.47 -0.64
CA ILE A 292 -3.50 -3.90 0.71
C ILE A 292 -2.55 -5.03 1.17
N THR A 293 -2.38 -6.06 0.33
CA THR A 293 -1.61 -7.24 0.70
C THR A 293 -0.12 -6.95 0.81
N CYS A 294 0.47 -6.23 -0.15
CA CYS A 294 1.89 -5.88 -0.10
C CYS A 294 2.20 -4.95 1.07
N GLN A 295 1.34 -3.96 1.35
CA GLN A 295 1.49 -3.09 2.53
C GLN A 295 1.45 -3.90 3.82
N ALA A 296 0.52 -4.87 3.94
CA ALA A 296 0.43 -5.76 5.09
C ALA A 296 1.70 -6.60 5.26
N LEU A 297 2.17 -7.25 4.19
CA LEU A 297 3.37 -8.08 4.23
C LEU A 297 4.61 -7.28 4.61
N ILE A 298 4.79 -6.07 4.05
CA ILE A 298 5.91 -5.19 4.41
C ILE A 298 5.83 -4.79 5.89
N SER A 299 4.65 -4.44 6.41
CA SER A 299 4.48 -4.10 7.82
C SER A 299 4.82 -5.29 8.74
N MET A 300 4.41 -6.51 8.36
CA MET A 300 4.76 -7.73 9.10
C MET A 300 6.27 -8.02 9.04
N MET A 301 6.90 -7.90 7.87
CA MET A 301 8.35 -8.09 7.69
C MET A 301 9.16 -7.14 8.58
N VAL A 302 8.77 -5.86 8.64
CA VAL A 302 9.41 -4.87 9.52
C VAL A 302 9.26 -5.26 10.99
N SER A 303 8.09 -5.73 11.39
CA SER A 303 7.85 -6.17 12.78
C SER A 303 8.72 -7.37 13.18
N VAL A 304 9.04 -8.25 12.23
CA VAL A 304 9.95 -9.41 12.44
C VAL A 304 11.44 -9.00 12.40
N GLY A 305 11.73 -7.74 12.03
CA GLY A 305 13.10 -7.25 11.90
C GLY A 305 13.73 -7.49 10.52
N ILE A 306 12.93 -7.93 9.54
CA ILE A 306 13.35 -8.09 8.14
C ILE A 306 13.08 -6.76 7.43
N GLY A 307 14.09 -5.95 7.25
CA GLY A 307 14.01 -4.66 6.57
C GLY A 307 14.00 -3.45 7.51
N PRO A 308 14.24 -2.25 6.96
CA PRO A 308 14.27 -1.02 7.73
C PRO A 308 12.86 -0.63 8.21
N VAL A 309 12.79 0.11 9.31
CA VAL A 309 11.51 0.61 9.87
C VAL A 309 10.83 1.54 8.85
N THR A 310 9.65 1.13 8.35
CA THR A 310 8.95 1.82 7.26
C THR A 310 7.89 2.80 7.73
N GLY A 311 7.36 2.65 8.95
CA GLY A 311 6.22 3.43 9.44
C GLY A 311 4.96 3.18 8.61
N GLN A 312 4.82 1.99 8.02
CA GLN A 312 3.62 1.58 7.29
C GLN A 312 2.68 0.83 8.23
N PRO A 313 1.47 1.35 8.46
CA PRO A 313 0.52 0.67 9.34
C PRO A 313 0.00 -0.61 8.68
N LEU A 314 -0.28 -1.62 9.49
CA LEU A 314 -0.95 -2.84 9.04
C LEU A 314 -2.42 -2.50 8.69
N PRO A 315 -2.87 -2.67 7.42
CA PRO A 315 -4.18 -2.24 6.97
C PRO A 315 -5.31 -2.81 7.84
N MET A 316 -6.27 -1.97 8.22
CA MET A 316 -7.45 -2.30 9.08
C MET A 316 -7.14 -2.69 10.53
N ILE A 317 -5.91 -3.07 10.88
CA ILE A 317 -5.55 -3.62 12.20
C ILE A 317 -4.81 -2.58 13.04
N SER A 318 -3.81 -1.90 12.45
CA SER A 318 -3.06 -0.86 13.15
C SER A 318 -3.96 0.28 13.62
N ARG A 319 -3.59 0.89 14.73
CA ARG A 319 -4.25 2.09 15.25
C ARG A 319 -3.89 3.30 14.37
N GLY A 320 -4.69 3.51 13.32
CA GLY A 320 -4.54 4.63 12.40
C GLY A 320 -5.91 5.04 11.87
N GLY A 321 -6.70 5.81 12.68
CA GLY A 321 -8.09 6.10 12.38
C GLY A 321 -8.39 6.45 10.92
N THR A 322 -7.64 7.41 10.34
CA THR A 322 -7.82 7.82 8.94
C THR A 322 -7.28 6.80 7.94
N SER A 323 -6.24 6.02 8.28
CA SER A 323 -5.75 4.92 7.45
C SER A 323 -6.80 3.81 7.33
N ALA A 324 -7.53 3.52 8.40
CA ALA A 324 -8.64 2.55 8.36
C ALA A 324 -9.77 3.04 7.44
N LEU A 325 -10.12 4.34 7.47
CA LEU A 325 -11.10 4.91 6.54
C LEU A 325 -10.67 4.75 5.08
N ILE A 326 -9.42 5.09 4.76
CA ILE A 326 -8.91 4.98 3.40
C ILE A 326 -8.84 3.52 2.95
N THR A 327 -8.41 2.60 3.82
CA THR A 327 -8.45 1.16 3.51
C THR A 327 -9.88 0.68 3.27
N SER A 328 -10.87 1.22 3.99
CA SER A 328 -12.28 0.92 3.75
C SER A 328 -12.75 1.40 2.38
N LEU A 329 -12.22 2.52 1.85
CA LEU A 329 -12.46 2.94 0.46
C LEU A 329 -11.95 1.89 -0.54
N TYR A 330 -10.77 1.30 -0.30
CA TYR A 330 -10.27 0.21 -1.17
C TYR A 330 -11.28 -0.94 -1.22
N PHE A 331 -11.74 -1.42 -0.07
CA PHE A 331 -12.74 -2.48 -0.01
C PHE A 331 -14.06 -2.09 -0.67
N GLY A 332 -14.55 -0.88 -0.42
CA GLY A 332 -15.79 -0.36 -1.04
C GLY A 332 -15.71 -0.35 -2.56
N ILE A 333 -14.58 0.07 -3.13
CA ILE A 333 -14.36 0.07 -4.57
C ILE A 333 -14.26 -1.35 -5.12
N ILE A 334 -13.54 -2.25 -4.46
CA ILE A 334 -13.45 -3.66 -4.86
C ILE A 334 -14.85 -4.30 -4.89
N MET A 335 -15.68 -4.04 -3.87
CA MET A 335 -17.04 -4.56 -3.79
C MET A 335 -17.93 -3.96 -4.88
N SER A 336 -17.84 -2.65 -5.15
CA SER A 336 -18.58 -1.97 -6.21
C SER A 336 -18.30 -2.60 -7.58
N VAL A 337 -17.02 -2.72 -7.94
CA VAL A 337 -16.61 -3.29 -9.23
C VAL A 337 -17.04 -4.75 -9.34
N SER A 338 -16.86 -5.54 -8.28
CA SER A 338 -17.24 -6.94 -8.26
C SER A 338 -18.77 -7.12 -8.47
N ARG A 339 -19.57 -6.29 -7.81
CA ARG A 339 -21.03 -6.29 -7.96
C ARG A 339 -21.45 -5.92 -9.37
N GLU A 340 -20.90 -4.85 -9.93
CA GLU A 340 -21.20 -4.38 -11.28
C GLU A 340 -20.90 -5.46 -12.33
N GLN A 341 -19.73 -6.09 -12.24
CA GLN A 341 -19.31 -7.14 -13.16
C GLN A 341 -20.21 -8.38 -13.05
N THR A 342 -20.65 -8.75 -11.85
CA THR A 342 -21.60 -9.84 -11.64
C THR A 342 -22.95 -9.54 -12.29
N GLN A 343 -23.45 -8.32 -12.14
CA GLN A 343 -24.71 -7.89 -12.75
C GLN A 343 -24.64 -7.85 -14.29
N ARG A 344 -23.52 -7.38 -14.85
CA ARG A 344 -23.29 -7.37 -16.32
C ARG A 344 -23.32 -8.78 -16.88
N ARG A 345 -22.70 -9.76 -16.19
CA ARG A 345 -22.70 -11.16 -16.60
C ARG A 345 -24.10 -11.77 -16.56
N ALA A 346 -24.84 -11.57 -15.47
CA ALA A 346 -26.18 -12.08 -15.36
C ALA A 346 -27.08 -11.56 -16.49
N LYS A 347 -26.95 -10.26 -16.85
CA LYS A 347 -27.67 -9.68 -17.98
C LYS A 347 -27.27 -10.31 -19.33
N GLN A 348 -25.97 -10.55 -19.55
CA GLN A 348 -25.50 -11.18 -20.78
C GLN A 348 -25.99 -12.62 -20.92
N GLN A 349 -26.02 -13.39 -19.82
CA GLN A 349 -26.56 -14.75 -19.82
C GLN A 349 -28.04 -14.77 -20.14
N ALA A 350 -28.84 -13.89 -19.53
CA ALA A 350 -30.26 -13.79 -19.80
C ALA A 350 -30.55 -13.46 -21.28
N ILE A 351 -29.76 -12.54 -21.89
CA ILE A 351 -29.92 -12.21 -23.33
C ILE A 351 -29.57 -13.43 -24.21
N ILE A 352 -28.54 -14.20 -23.85
CA ILE A 352 -28.17 -15.41 -24.61
C ILE A 352 -29.27 -16.48 -24.50
N GLU A 353 -29.82 -16.71 -23.30
CA GLU A 353 -30.91 -17.66 -23.08
C GLU A 353 -32.13 -17.25 -23.88
N GLU A 354 -32.54 -15.98 -23.86
CA GLU A 354 -33.66 -15.46 -24.63
C GLU A 354 -33.43 -15.63 -26.14
N SER A 355 -32.23 -15.37 -26.65
CA SER A 355 -31.89 -15.55 -28.05
C SER A 355 -31.84 -17.02 -28.50
N MET A 356 -31.61 -17.97 -27.59
CA MET A 356 -31.65 -19.40 -27.87
C MET A 356 -33.07 -19.96 -27.88
N GLU A 357 -33.98 -19.39 -27.10
CA GLU A 357 -35.41 -19.76 -27.10
C GLU A 357 -36.13 -19.27 -28.38
N GLU A 358 -35.67 -18.18 -29.00
CA GLU A 358 -36.22 -17.63 -30.23
C GLU A 358 -35.79 -18.39 -31.52
N VAL A 359 -34.84 -19.33 -31.45
CA VAL A 359 -34.45 -20.14 -32.58
C VAL A 359 -35.53 -21.21 -32.80
N PRO A 360 -36.32 -21.14 -33.91
CA PRO A 360 -37.34 -22.14 -34.18
C PRO A 360 -36.71 -23.51 -34.42
N ASP A 361 -37.31 -24.54 -33.83
CA ASP A 361 -36.94 -25.92 -34.13
C ASP A 361 -37.01 -26.14 -35.65
N ILE A 362 -35.85 -26.15 -36.29
CA ILE A 362 -35.78 -26.55 -37.71
C ILE A 362 -35.96 -28.06 -37.72
N ASN A 363 -37.20 -28.48 -37.85
CA ASN A 363 -37.52 -29.87 -38.14
C ASN A 363 -36.91 -30.20 -39.52
N PHE A 364 -35.88 -31.01 -39.52
CA PHE A 364 -35.40 -31.71 -40.73
C PHE A 364 -36.27 -32.94 -40.94
N ASP A 365 -37.38 -32.77 -41.69
CA ASP A 365 -38.12 -33.90 -42.26
C ASP A 365 -37.40 -34.46 -43.49
#